data_2b00040a965a1e9f558e1b0746522988
#
_entry.id   2b00040a965a1e9f558e1b0746522988
#
_cell.length_a   1.000
_cell.length_b   1.000
_cell.length_c   1.000
_cell.angle_alpha   90.00
_cell.angle_beta   90.00
_cell.angle_gamma   90.00
#
_symmetry.space_group_name_H-M   'P 1'
#
loop_
_entity.id
_entity.type
_entity.pdbx_description
1 polymer ?
#
loop_
_entity_poly.entity_id
_entity_poly.type
_entity_poly.pdbx_seq_one_letter_code
_entity_poly.pdbx_strand_id
1 'polypeptide(L)'
;VYKGPLGKAIIVLLCVWTAFQLYFTTIGAISAVNLRAIHTIFLLVFTFLLFPTFKSETRKRKIPPIWDIAFILGSVGSFGYLILNFTRIAQTGGRINNMEIGIALVGIVCVFEAARRASGNLAILAALFLAYNWFGAYLPGYLGHNGFTLKRVLITQFWGTEGVLGTVSYTH
;
A
#
# COMPACT_ATOMS: atom_id res chain seq x y z
N VAL A 1 -10.31 19.80 0.71
CA VAL A 1 -9.13 20.25 -0.03
C VAL A 1 -8.54 21.46 0.70
N TYR A 2 -7.25 21.44 0.96
CA TYR A 2 -6.55 22.52 1.67
C TYR A 2 -6.60 23.81 0.84
N LYS A 3 -6.99 24.93 1.49
CA LYS A 3 -6.92 26.27 0.88
C LYS A 3 -5.62 26.97 1.33
N GLY A 4 -4.99 27.73 0.42
CA GLY A 4 -3.79 28.49 0.74
C GLY A 4 -2.48 27.83 0.28
N PRO A 5 -1.33 28.19 0.90
CA PRO A 5 0.00 27.72 0.44
C PRO A 5 0.13 26.20 0.48
N LEU A 6 -0.46 25.52 1.46
CA LEU A 6 -0.43 24.06 1.56
C LEU A 6 -1.14 23.39 0.37
N GLY A 7 -2.29 23.94 -0.08
CA GLY A 7 -2.98 23.42 -1.26
C GLY A 7 -2.15 23.56 -2.54
N LYS A 8 -1.46 24.68 -2.71
CA LYS A 8 -0.55 24.89 -3.84
C LYS A 8 0.65 23.91 -3.77
N ALA A 9 1.22 23.70 -2.60
CA ALA A 9 2.30 22.74 -2.40
C ALA A 9 1.90 21.30 -2.77
N ILE A 10 0.69 20.87 -2.38
CA ILE A 10 0.15 19.55 -2.75
C ILE A 10 -0.01 19.42 -4.27
N ILE A 11 -0.52 20.45 -4.96
CA ILE A 11 -0.66 20.43 -6.43
C ILE A 11 0.70 20.31 -7.10
N VAL A 12 1.69 21.11 -6.67
CA VAL A 12 3.06 21.04 -7.20
C VAL A 12 3.65 19.66 -6.99
N LEU A 13 3.48 19.07 -5.79
CA LEU A 13 3.97 17.74 -5.47
C LEU A 13 3.32 16.66 -6.34
N LEU A 14 2.00 16.78 -6.62
CA LEU A 14 1.29 15.90 -7.54
C LEU A 14 1.84 15.99 -8.97
N CYS A 15 2.10 17.21 -9.47
CA CYS A 15 2.69 17.41 -10.80
C CYS A 15 4.11 16.81 -10.88
N VAL A 16 4.95 17.04 -9.87
CA VAL A 16 6.29 16.46 -9.79
C VAL A 16 6.24 14.94 -9.76
N TRP A 17 5.34 14.36 -8.97
CA TRP A 17 5.15 12.92 -8.92
C TRP A 17 4.70 12.35 -10.27
N THR A 18 3.76 13.00 -10.96
CA THR A 18 3.28 12.56 -12.28
C THR A 18 4.43 12.59 -13.30
N ALA A 19 5.21 13.68 -13.32
CA ALA A 19 6.36 13.81 -14.21
C ALA A 19 7.44 12.73 -13.91
N PHE A 20 7.73 12.50 -12.61
CA PHE A 20 8.64 11.44 -12.17
C PHE A 20 8.16 10.07 -12.67
N GLN A 21 6.87 9.75 -12.47
CA GLN A 21 6.30 8.47 -12.85
C GLN A 21 6.39 8.24 -14.36
N LEU A 22 6.02 9.25 -15.18
CA LEU A 22 6.11 9.18 -16.63
C LEU A 22 7.57 8.99 -17.11
N TYR A 23 8.50 9.75 -16.54
CA TYR A 23 9.91 9.67 -16.90
C TYR A 23 10.49 8.27 -16.64
N PHE A 24 10.35 7.74 -15.43
CA PHE A 24 10.94 6.45 -15.07
C PHE A 24 10.21 5.24 -15.68
N THR A 25 8.92 5.35 -15.95
CA THR A 25 8.18 4.31 -16.69
C THR A 25 8.66 4.21 -18.14
N THR A 26 9.00 5.35 -18.76
CA THR A 26 9.44 5.40 -20.16
C THR A 26 10.90 4.96 -20.32
N ILE A 27 11.78 5.38 -19.41
CA ILE A 27 13.23 5.13 -19.51
C ILE A 27 13.63 3.78 -18.90
N GLY A 28 12.85 3.24 -17.97
CA GLY A 28 13.11 1.94 -17.37
C GLY A 28 14.36 1.86 -16.48
N ALA A 29 14.84 3.00 -15.96
CA ALA A 29 16.07 3.09 -15.18
C ALA A 29 15.97 2.50 -13.75
N ILE A 30 14.75 2.25 -13.27
CA ILE A 30 14.48 1.71 -11.92
C ILE A 30 13.79 0.35 -12.05
N SER A 31 14.09 -0.58 -11.14
CA SER A 31 13.41 -1.87 -11.13
C SER A 31 11.89 -1.69 -10.98
N ALA A 32 11.10 -2.50 -11.68
CA ALA A 32 9.65 -2.40 -11.69
C ALA A 32 9.04 -2.47 -10.27
N VAL A 33 9.62 -3.26 -9.37
CA VAL A 33 9.16 -3.40 -7.98
C VAL A 33 9.41 -2.11 -7.20
N ASN A 34 10.61 -1.52 -7.33
CA ASN A 34 10.94 -0.26 -6.66
C ASN A 34 10.07 0.89 -7.17
N LEU A 35 9.84 0.96 -8.50
CA LEU A 35 8.98 1.97 -9.09
C LEU A 35 7.54 1.88 -8.55
N ARG A 36 7.00 0.66 -8.44
CA ARG A 36 5.67 0.41 -7.85
C ARG A 36 5.63 0.76 -6.37
N ALA A 37 6.65 0.40 -5.60
CA ALA A 37 6.72 0.75 -4.18
C ALA A 37 6.76 2.27 -3.98
N ILE A 38 7.55 3.00 -4.77
CA ILE A 38 7.57 4.47 -4.77
C ILE A 38 6.19 5.02 -5.13
N HIS A 39 5.56 4.49 -6.18
CA HIS A 39 4.20 4.87 -6.58
C HIS A 39 3.21 4.67 -5.43
N THR A 40 3.27 3.52 -4.75
CA THR A 40 2.40 3.21 -3.61
C THR A 40 2.62 4.17 -2.45
N ILE A 41 3.88 4.53 -2.14
CA ILE A 41 4.16 5.55 -1.11
C ILE A 41 3.46 6.86 -1.44
N PHE A 42 3.63 7.38 -2.66
CA PHE A 42 2.97 8.62 -3.08
C PHE A 42 1.46 8.52 -3.03
N LEU A 43 0.90 7.40 -3.52
CA LEU A 43 -0.54 7.16 -3.50
C LEU A 43 -1.09 7.19 -2.06
N LEU A 44 -0.44 6.51 -1.12
CA LEU A 44 -0.85 6.47 0.28
C LEU A 44 -0.73 7.84 0.95
N VAL A 45 0.40 8.52 0.76
CA VAL A 45 0.62 9.86 1.29
C VAL A 45 -0.46 10.83 0.81
N PHE A 46 -0.74 10.86 -0.52
CA PHE A 46 -1.79 11.73 -1.04
C PHE A 46 -3.18 11.32 -0.59
N THR A 47 -3.45 10.03 -0.45
CA THR A 47 -4.73 9.56 0.08
C THR A 47 -4.94 10.06 1.51
N PHE A 48 -3.96 9.95 2.39
CA PHE A 48 -4.06 10.43 3.77
C PHE A 48 -4.10 11.96 3.87
N LEU A 49 -3.48 12.68 2.94
CA LEU A 49 -3.57 14.14 2.88
C LEU A 49 -4.93 14.60 2.34
N LEU A 50 -5.47 13.95 1.31
CA LEU A 50 -6.68 14.43 0.62
C LEU A 50 -7.98 13.89 1.22
N PHE A 51 -7.98 12.66 1.73
CA PHE A 51 -9.16 12.00 2.29
C PHE A 51 -9.06 11.93 3.82
N PRO A 52 -9.87 12.72 4.53
CA PRO A 52 -9.86 12.75 6.00
C PRO A 52 -10.40 11.45 6.60
N THR A 53 -9.91 11.09 7.79
CA THR A 53 -10.40 9.94 8.57
C THR A 53 -11.89 10.05 8.88
N PHE A 54 -12.35 11.25 9.23
CA PHE A 54 -13.75 11.52 9.56
C PHE A 54 -14.36 12.54 8.59
N LYS A 55 -15.50 12.19 7.99
CA LYS A 55 -16.22 13.06 7.03
C LYS A 55 -16.66 14.42 7.62
N SER A 56 -16.80 14.50 8.94
CA SER A 56 -17.17 15.72 9.65
C SER A 56 -16.12 16.83 9.59
N GLU A 57 -14.85 16.48 9.33
CA GLU A 57 -13.74 17.43 9.37
C GLU A 57 -13.41 18.09 8.02
N THR A 58 -14.17 17.85 6.98
CA THR A 58 -13.93 18.40 5.62
C THR A 58 -13.96 19.93 5.54
N ARG A 59 -14.44 20.60 6.58
CA ARG A 59 -14.61 22.06 6.60
C ARG A 59 -13.35 22.77 7.14
N LYS A 60 -12.44 23.18 6.23
CA LYS A 60 -11.30 24.10 6.48
C LYS A 60 -10.16 23.54 7.34
N ARG A 61 -9.59 22.41 6.97
CA ARG A 61 -8.34 21.95 7.61
C ARG A 61 -7.16 22.86 7.26
N LYS A 62 -6.45 23.31 8.29
CA LYS A 62 -5.15 23.98 8.15
C LYS A 62 -3.98 22.99 8.30
N ILE A 63 -4.15 21.93 9.08
CA ILE A 63 -3.11 20.95 9.41
C ILE A 63 -3.73 19.55 9.41
N PRO A 64 -3.04 18.51 8.90
CA PRO A 64 -3.48 17.12 9.00
C PRO A 64 -3.52 16.68 10.48
N PRO A 65 -4.49 15.85 10.90
CA PRO A 65 -4.53 15.34 12.26
C PRO A 65 -3.37 14.35 12.50
N ILE A 66 -3.05 14.14 13.75
CA ILE A 66 -1.91 13.30 14.18
C ILE A 66 -2.02 11.85 13.63
N TRP A 67 -3.24 11.34 13.51
CA TRP A 67 -3.50 10.01 12.94
C TRP A 67 -3.09 9.91 11.47
N ASP A 68 -3.37 10.96 10.67
CA ASP A 68 -2.99 10.98 9.26
C ASP A 68 -1.46 11.04 9.12
N ILE A 69 -0.79 11.79 10.00
CA ILE A 69 0.68 11.83 10.06
C ILE A 69 1.24 10.46 10.43
N ALA A 70 0.64 9.77 11.40
CA ALA A 70 1.07 8.42 11.79
C ALA A 70 0.93 7.42 10.63
N PHE A 71 -0.16 7.46 9.87
CA PHE A 71 -0.35 6.61 8.68
C PHE A 71 0.61 6.97 7.54
N ILE A 72 0.91 8.25 7.34
CA ILE A 72 1.92 8.70 6.37
C ILE A 72 3.30 8.14 6.74
N LEU A 73 3.72 8.31 8.00
CA LEU A 73 5.02 7.79 8.48
C LEU A 73 5.07 6.26 8.41
N GLY A 74 4.00 5.58 8.79
CA GLY A 74 3.89 4.13 8.69
C GLY A 74 4.01 3.63 7.24
N SER A 75 3.37 4.33 6.29
CA SER A 75 3.45 4.00 4.86
C SER A 75 4.86 4.20 4.31
N VAL A 76 5.44 5.37 4.55
CA VAL A 76 6.81 5.69 4.10
C VAL A 76 7.82 4.74 4.73
N GLY A 77 7.70 4.43 6.02
CA GLY A 77 8.58 3.50 6.72
C GLY A 77 8.48 2.08 6.18
N SER A 78 7.26 1.55 6.03
CA SER A 78 7.05 0.17 5.58
C SER A 78 7.48 -0.05 4.14
N PHE A 79 7.04 0.79 3.22
CA PHE A 79 7.41 0.66 1.80
C PHE A 79 8.84 1.12 1.52
N GLY A 80 9.37 2.10 2.28
CA GLY A 80 10.78 2.46 2.22
C GLY A 80 11.69 1.31 2.65
N TYR A 81 11.36 0.63 3.74
CA TYR A 81 12.08 -0.59 4.15
C TYR A 81 12.00 -1.69 3.08
N LEU A 82 10.84 -1.87 2.45
CA LEU A 82 10.67 -2.82 1.35
C LEU A 82 11.63 -2.50 0.20
N ILE A 83 11.70 -1.25 -0.26
CA ILE A 83 12.60 -0.84 -1.35
C ILE A 83 14.05 -1.20 -1.04
N LEU A 84 14.50 -0.93 0.19
CA LEU A 84 15.88 -1.17 0.61
C LEU A 84 16.22 -2.66 0.76
N ASN A 85 15.27 -3.48 1.17
CA ASN A 85 15.50 -4.89 1.52
C ASN A 85 14.88 -5.89 0.54
N PHE A 86 14.19 -5.45 -0.49
CA PHE A 86 13.49 -6.33 -1.44
C PHE A 86 14.42 -7.38 -2.04
N THR A 87 15.59 -6.98 -2.54
CA THR A 87 16.55 -7.88 -3.17
C THR A 87 17.05 -8.95 -2.18
N ARG A 88 17.34 -8.55 -0.93
CA ARG A 88 17.77 -9.50 0.12
C ARG A 88 16.66 -10.52 0.42
N ILE A 89 15.43 -10.07 0.61
CA ILE A 89 14.30 -10.95 0.94
C ILE A 89 13.97 -11.89 -0.22
N ALA A 90 14.01 -11.40 -1.46
CA ALA A 90 13.81 -12.21 -2.65
C ALA A 90 14.90 -13.30 -2.78
N GLN A 91 16.17 -12.97 -2.56
CA GLN A 91 17.30 -13.92 -2.63
C GLN A 91 17.27 -14.96 -1.51
N THR A 92 16.71 -14.64 -0.35
CA THR A 92 16.58 -15.57 0.79
C THR A 92 15.34 -16.48 0.70
N GLY A 93 14.65 -16.50 -0.45
CA GLY A 93 13.44 -17.32 -0.63
C GLY A 93 12.26 -16.88 0.25
N GLY A 94 12.18 -15.59 0.56
CA GLY A 94 11.09 -15.04 1.38
C GLY A 94 11.23 -15.32 2.87
N ARG A 95 12.43 -15.62 3.37
CA ARG A 95 12.65 -15.73 4.81
C ARG A 95 12.60 -14.36 5.45
N ILE A 96 11.56 -14.12 6.27
CA ILE A 96 11.33 -12.88 6.98
C ILE A 96 11.46 -13.07 8.48
N ASN A 97 12.01 -12.06 9.15
CA ASN A 97 12.15 -11.97 10.59
C ASN A 97 10.85 -11.43 11.24
N ASN A 98 10.73 -11.58 12.56
CA ASN A 98 9.58 -11.06 13.30
C ASN A 98 9.40 -9.54 13.15
N MET A 99 10.49 -8.78 13.04
CA MET A 99 10.44 -7.35 12.76
C MET A 99 9.84 -7.06 11.37
N GLU A 100 10.21 -7.83 10.37
CA GLU A 100 9.71 -7.71 9.00
C GLU A 100 8.23 -8.09 8.87
N ILE A 101 7.77 -9.02 9.72
CA ILE A 101 6.35 -9.32 9.88
C ILE A 101 5.59 -8.10 10.39
N GLY A 102 6.13 -7.42 11.42
CA GLY A 102 5.53 -6.19 11.94
C GLY A 102 5.47 -5.06 10.90
N ILE A 103 6.55 -4.87 10.12
CA ILE A 103 6.61 -3.88 9.05
C ILE A 103 5.58 -4.19 7.96
N ALA A 104 5.44 -5.45 7.56
CA ALA A 104 4.46 -5.87 6.57
C ALA A 104 3.02 -5.64 7.04
N LEU A 105 2.73 -5.94 8.32
CA LEU A 105 1.42 -5.67 8.92
C LEU A 105 1.08 -4.18 8.90
N VAL A 106 2.02 -3.32 9.30
CA VAL A 106 1.82 -1.87 9.24
C VAL A 106 1.54 -1.41 7.81
N GLY A 107 2.32 -1.90 6.83
CA GLY A 107 2.12 -1.56 5.42
C GLY A 107 0.74 -1.98 4.91
N ILE A 108 0.31 -3.22 5.20
CA ILE A 108 -1.01 -3.73 4.81
C ILE A 108 -2.13 -2.92 5.48
N VAL A 109 -2.02 -2.61 6.77
CA VAL A 109 -3.01 -1.78 7.49
C VAL A 109 -3.11 -0.39 6.84
N CYS A 110 -1.98 0.23 6.48
CA CYS A 110 -1.98 1.52 5.77
C CYS A 110 -2.71 1.44 4.42
N VAL A 111 -2.50 0.37 3.65
CA VAL A 111 -3.18 0.16 2.36
C VAL A 111 -4.68 -0.02 2.56
N PHE A 112 -5.09 -0.84 3.53
CA PHE A 112 -6.51 -1.04 3.85
C PHE A 112 -7.19 0.23 4.33
N GLU A 113 -6.53 1.01 5.18
CA GLU A 113 -7.05 2.29 5.65
C GLU A 113 -7.18 3.30 4.50
N ALA A 114 -6.21 3.36 3.60
CA ALA A 114 -6.28 4.20 2.40
C ALA A 114 -7.44 3.75 1.48
N ALA A 115 -7.58 2.46 1.23
CA ALA A 115 -8.69 1.90 0.45
C ALA A 115 -10.05 2.21 1.08
N ARG A 116 -10.17 2.10 2.41
CA ARG A 116 -11.38 2.45 3.16
C ARG A 116 -11.76 3.91 2.98
N ARG A 117 -10.77 4.81 2.97
CA ARG A 117 -11.01 6.26 2.80
C ARG A 117 -11.39 6.63 1.37
N ALA A 118 -10.74 6.00 0.39
CA ALA A 118 -10.98 6.27 -1.03
C ALA A 118 -12.28 5.60 -1.51
N SER A 119 -12.48 4.34 -1.15
CA SER A 119 -13.63 3.53 -1.57
C SER A 119 -13.91 2.41 -0.56
N GLY A 120 -14.81 2.68 0.40
CA GLY A 120 -15.13 1.73 1.48
C GLY A 120 -15.56 0.35 1.00
N ASN A 121 -16.34 0.29 -0.09
CA ASN A 121 -16.81 -0.98 -0.66
C ASN A 121 -15.65 -1.84 -1.19
N LEU A 122 -14.65 -1.21 -1.80
CA LEU A 122 -13.46 -1.91 -2.29
C LEU A 122 -12.63 -2.48 -1.12
N ALA A 123 -12.54 -1.73 -0.02
CA ALA A 123 -11.84 -2.20 1.19
C ALA A 123 -12.55 -3.42 1.81
N ILE A 124 -13.88 -3.44 1.84
CA ILE A 124 -14.65 -4.60 2.33
C ILE A 124 -14.38 -5.81 1.44
N LEU A 125 -14.44 -5.65 0.12
CA LEU A 125 -14.16 -6.73 -0.82
C LEU A 125 -12.73 -7.28 -0.64
N ALA A 126 -11.73 -6.40 -0.54
CA ALA A 126 -10.36 -6.79 -0.29
C ALA A 126 -10.19 -7.51 1.06
N ALA A 127 -10.88 -7.07 2.12
CA ALA A 127 -10.86 -7.72 3.41
C ALA A 127 -11.48 -9.13 3.37
N LEU A 128 -12.56 -9.31 2.61
CA LEU A 128 -13.18 -10.64 2.40
C LEU A 128 -12.21 -11.59 1.69
N PHE A 129 -11.54 -11.15 0.63
CA PHE A 129 -10.53 -11.97 -0.05
C PHE A 129 -9.30 -12.25 0.83
N LEU A 130 -8.90 -11.29 1.66
CA LEU A 130 -7.81 -11.53 2.60
C LEU A 130 -8.22 -12.56 3.67
N ALA A 131 -9.44 -12.45 4.21
CA ALA A 131 -9.98 -13.42 5.16
C ALA A 131 -10.14 -14.82 4.57
N TYR A 132 -10.48 -14.92 3.28
CA TYR A 132 -10.57 -16.19 2.58
C TYR A 132 -9.27 -17.01 2.64
N ASN A 133 -8.09 -16.39 2.73
CA ASN A 133 -6.83 -17.12 2.89
C ASN A 133 -6.77 -17.98 4.16
N TRP A 134 -7.52 -17.63 5.21
CA TRP A 134 -7.59 -18.41 6.46
C TRP A 134 -8.82 -19.30 6.51
N PHE A 135 -9.97 -18.78 6.07
CA PHE A 135 -11.25 -19.48 6.17
C PHE A 135 -11.54 -20.43 5.01
N GLY A 136 -10.76 -20.40 3.94
CA GLY A 136 -10.93 -21.25 2.77
C GLY A 136 -10.84 -22.76 3.07
N ALA A 137 -10.14 -23.13 4.14
CA ALA A 137 -10.05 -24.55 4.59
C ALA A 137 -11.39 -25.11 5.10
N TYR A 138 -12.31 -24.26 5.51
CA TYR A 138 -13.63 -24.66 6.03
C TYR A 138 -14.71 -24.65 4.97
N LEU A 139 -14.40 -24.21 3.74
CA LEU A 139 -15.38 -24.14 2.66
C LEU A 139 -15.48 -25.47 1.92
N PRO A 140 -16.69 -25.94 1.61
CA PRO A 140 -16.90 -27.18 0.87
C PRO A 140 -16.69 -27.01 -0.63
N GLY A 141 -16.28 -28.07 -1.31
CA GLY A 141 -16.19 -28.16 -2.75
C GLY A 141 -15.04 -27.38 -3.38
N TYR A 142 -15.25 -26.80 -4.54
CA TYR A 142 -14.23 -26.09 -5.34
C TYR A 142 -13.67 -24.82 -4.68
N LEU A 143 -14.35 -24.27 -3.69
CA LEU A 143 -13.90 -23.10 -2.94
C LEU A 143 -13.00 -23.48 -1.75
N GLY A 144 -12.91 -24.77 -1.41
CA GLY A 144 -12.06 -25.28 -0.35
C GLY A 144 -10.60 -25.28 -0.76
N HIS A 145 -9.71 -24.72 0.08
CA HIS A 145 -8.27 -24.83 -0.07
C HIS A 145 -7.61 -24.96 1.31
N ASN A 146 -6.38 -25.50 1.34
CA ASN A 146 -5.62 -25.54 2.56
C ASN A 146 -5.34 -24.12 3.05
N GLY A 147 -5.74 -23.79 4.29
CA GLY A 147 -5.51 -22.47 4.89
C GLY A 147 -4.03 -22.11 4.89
N PHE A 148 -3.75 -20.83 4.70
CA PHE A 148 -2.39 -20.31 4.68
C PHE A 148 -1.98 -19.78 6.06
N THR A 149 -0.71 -19.96 6.42
CA THR A 149 -0.15 -19.34 7.64
C THR A 149 -0.06 -17.82 7.45
N LEU A 150 -0.21 -17.06 8.53
CA LEU A 150 -0.08 -15.60 8.51
C LEU A 150 1.21 -15.16 7.82
N LYS A 151 2.33 -15.82 8.16
CA LYS A 151 3.63 -15.52 7.56
C LYS A 151 3.61 -15.66 6.03
N ARG A 152 3.00 -16.72 5.51
CA ARG A 152 2.88 -16.94 4.05
C ARG A 152 2.02 -15.88 3.38
N VAL A 153 0.89 -15.51 4.01
CA VAL A 153 0.01 -14.44 3.50
C VAL A 153 0.77 -13.11 3.43
N LEU A 154 1.53 -12.76 4.47
CA LEU A 154 2.31 -11.53 4.50
C LEU A 154 3.44 -11.52 3.45
N ILE A 155 4.11 -12.65 3.26
CA ILE A 155 5.14 -12.78 2.23
C ILE A 155 4.52 -12.54 0.85
N THR A 156 3.41 -13.18 0.55
CA THR A 156 2.75 -13.04 -0.77
C THR A 156 2.15 -11.65 -0.97
N GLN A 157 1.51 -11.09 0.06
CA GLN A 157 0.78 -9.82 -0.09
C GLN A 157 1.68 -8.59 -0.02
N PHE A 158 2.72 -8.60 0.80
CA PHE A 158 3.55 -7.42 1.01
C PHE A 158 4.94 -7.54 0.37
N TRP A 159 5.63 -8.65 0.57
CA TRP A 159 6.99 -8.85 0.06
C TRP A 159 7.04 -9.44 -1.35
N GLY A 160 5.96 -10.07 -1.79
CA GLY A 160 5.84 -10.65 -3.12
C GLY A 160 5.41 -9.65 -4.18
N THR A 161 5.60 -10.04 -5.44
CA THR A 161 5.15 -9.29 -6.61
C THR A 161 3.70 -9.59 -6.99
N GLU A 162 3.04 -10.48 -6.27
CA GLU A 162 1.67 -10.96 -6.55
C GLU A 162 0.60 -10.24 -5.71
N GLY A 163 1.00 -9.55 -4.63
CA GLY A 163 0.11 -8.87 -3.71
C GLY A 163 -0.07 -7.38 -3.99
N VAL A 164 0.17 -6.55 -2.95
CA VAL A 164 -0.01 -5.08 -3.01
C VAL A 164 0.80 -4.42 -4.14
N LEU A 165 1.98 -4.98 -4.46
CA LEU A 165 2.82 -4.51 -5.56
C LEU A 165 2.60 -5.32 -6.86
N GLY A 166 1.54 -6.12 -6.92
CA GLY A 166 1.21 -6.95 -8.07
C GLY A 166 0.94 -6.14 -9.33
N THR A 167 1.25 -6.71 -10.48
CA THR A 167 0.82 -6.19 -11.77
C THR A 167 -0.54 -6.77 -12.12
N VAL A 168 -1.50 -5.91 -12.43
CA VAL A 168 -2.77 -6.32 -13.03
C VAL A 168 -2.58 -6.68 -14.51
N SER A 169 -1.43 -6.38 -15.08
CA SER A 169 -1.16 -6.51 -16.51
C SER A 169 -0.16 -7.62 -16.76
N TYR A 170 -0.63 -8.84 -16.86
CA TYR A 170 0.03 -9.86 -17.67
C TYR A 170 -0.60 -9.84 -19.06
N THR A 171 -0.18 -8.90 -19.87
CA THR A 171 -0.33 -9.05 -21.31
C THR A 171 0.73 -10.03 -21.78
N HIS A 172 0.26 -11.12 -22.26
CA HIS A 172 1.03 -12.14 -22.98
C HIS A 172 1.66 -11.58 -24.25
#